data_069e34be55c43bc58ec2f50fc58fe80d
#
_entry.id   069e34be55c43bc58ec2f50fc58fe80d
#
_cell.length_a   1.000
_cell.length_b   1.000
_cell.length_c   1.000
_cell.angle_alpha   90.00
_cell.angle_beta   90.00
_cell.angle_gamma   90.00
#
_symmetry.space_group_name_H-M   'P 1'
#
loop_
_entity.id
_entity.type
_entity.pdbx_description
1 polymer ?
#
loop_
_entity_poly.entity_id
_entity_poly.type
_entity_poly.pdbx_seq_one_letter_code
_entity_poly.pdbx_strand_id
1 'polypeptide(L)'
;MLEPVPLRIDVPSCRLETTALMRLALPILGAQLAQAAMSTVDVMMSGHASATDLAAVSVGASLWVPLMLFMTGTLMGVTPIVAQHMGAQRHEAIRPSVHQALWVALALGLISFLLIRFLTVPIFTHMSVPSAVATTSTSYLHAVAFGMPAVALYQALRAFSDGINHTRPALWISLIGLAVNIPCNLSLIHI
;
A
#
# COMPACT_ATOMS: atom_id res chain seq x y z
N MET A 1 29.74 9.28 33.76
CA MET A 1 30.43 9.70 32.54
C MET A 1 30.42 8.51 31.60
N LEU A 2 29.63 8.58 30.51
CA LEU A 2 29.66 7.57 29.46
C LEU A 2 30.78 7.96 28.52
N GLU A 3 31.84 7.14 28.42
CA GLU A 3 32.88 7.34 27.43
C GLU A 3 32.26 7.25 26.02
N PRO A 4 32.62 8.17 25.10
CA PRO A 4 32.17 8.05 23.73
C PRO A 4 32.81 6.84 23.08
N VAL A 5 31.97 5.85 22.70
CA VAL A 5 32.43 4.70 21.91
C VAL A 5 32.93 5.22 20.57
N PRO A 6 34.21 5.07 20.22
CA PRO A 6 34.72 5.53 18.93
C PRO A 6 34.05 4.72 17.81
N LEU A 7 33.28 5.40 16.96
CA LEU A 7 32.76 4.86 15.71
C LEU A 7 33.95 4.58 14.78
N ARG A 8 34.55 3.40 14.87
CA ARG A 8 35.49 2.90 13.87
C ARG A 8 34.68 2.40 12.68
N ILE A 9 34.68 3.17 11.61
CA ILE A 9 34.15 2.73 10.32
C ILE A 9 35.24 1.88 9.66
N ASP A 10 35.15 0.56 9.81
CA ASP A 10 36.03 -0.38 9.09
C ASP A 10 35.49 -0.61 7.68
N VAL A 11 36.31 -0.35 6.66
CA VAL A 11 35.95 -0.47 5.23
C VAL A 11 35.42 -1.89 4.85
N PRO A 12 35.93 -3.01 5.43
CA PRO A 12 35.34 -4.35 5.20
C PRO A 12 33.92 -4.50 5.74
N SER A 13 33.63 -3.95 6.91
CA SER A 13 32.25 -3.98 7.48
C SER A 13 31.28 -3.12 6.66
N CYS A 14 31.75 -2.00 6.14
CA CYS A 14 30.95 -1.12 5.28
C CYS A 14 30.48 -1.84 3.99
N ARG A 15 31.33 -2.65 3.36
CA ARG A 15 30.95 -3.47 2.18
C ARG A 15 29.92 -4.55 2.51
N LEU A 16 30.08 -5.21 3.64
CA LEU A 16 29.12 -6.24 4.09
C LEU A 16 27.76 -5.63 4.41
N GLU A 17 27.75 -4.50 5.12
CA GLU A 17 26.54 -3.75 5.44
C GLU A 17 25.84 -3.22 4.18
N THR A 18 26.60 -2.64 3.24
CA THR A 18 26.05 -2.17 1.96
C THR A 18 25.42 -3.33 1.18
N THR A 19 26.08 -4.48 1.11
CA THR A 19 25.53 -5.66 0.41
C THR A 19 24.25 -6.16 1.09
N ALA A 20 24.22 -6.17 2.42
CA ALA A 20 23.02 -6.55 3.19
C ALA A 20 21.86 -5.57 2.94
N LEU A 21 22.13 -4.26 2.98
CA LEU A 21 21.15 -3.22 2.68
C LEU A 21 20.63 -3.34 1.24
N MET A 22 21.50 -3.53 0.25
CA MET A 22 21.08 -3.71 -1.15
C MET A 22 20.22 -4.95 -1.34
N ARG A 23 20.52 -6.04 -0.64
CA ARG A 23 19.73 -7.28 -0.71
C ARG A 23 18.30 -7.11 -0.19
N LEU A 24 18.08 -6.18 0.76
CA LEU A 24 16.76 -5.81 1.27
C LEU A 24 16.10 -4.72 0.41
N ALA A 25 16.87 -3.72 -0.01
CA ALA A 25 16.36 -2.58 -0.74
C ALA A 25 15.87 -2.94 -2.16
N LEU A 26 16.60 -3.81 -2.88
CA LEU A 26 16.25 -4.17 -4.25
C LEU A 26 14.86 -4.82 -4.39
N PRO A 27 14.45 -5.79 -3.56
CA PRO A 27 13.10 -6.32 -3.63
C PRO A 27 12.03 -5.28 -3.28
N ILE A 28 12.29 -4.39 -2.31
CA ILE A 28 11.36 -3.32 -1.94
C ILE A 28 11.19 -2.34 -3.11
N LEU A 29 12.29 -1.90 -3.73
CA LEU A 29 12.27 -1.04 -4.91
C LEU A 29 11.54 -1.71 -6.07
N GLY A 30 11.80 -3.00 -6.33
CA GLY A 30 11.08 -3.76 -7.35
C GLY A 30 9.57 -3.82 -7.11
N ALA A 31 9.14 -4.04 -5.85
CA ALA A 31 7.73 -4.01 -5.49
C ALA A 31 7.10 -2.62 -5.69
N GLN A 32 7.80 -1.55 -5.32
CA GLN A 32 7.34 -0.17 -5.53
C GLN A 32 7.24 0.19 -7.01
N LEU A 33 8.22 -0.22 -7.82
CA LEU A 33 8.18 -0.02 -9.28
C LEU A 33 7.02 -0.79 -9.92
N ALA A 34 6.75 -2.03 -9.49
CA ALA A 34 5.60 -2.79 -9.98
C ALA A 34 4.27 -2.10 -9.63
N GLN A 35 4.13 -1.55 -8.42
CA GLN A 35 2.95 -0.79 -8.02
C GLN A 35 2.81 0.52 -8.82
N ALA A 36 3.90 1.25 -9.03
CA ALA A 36 3.89 2.45 -9.86
C ALA A 36 3.52 2.13 -11.32
N ALA A 37 4.01 1.01 -11.86
CA ALA A 37 3.65 0.55 -13.19
C ALA A 37 2.15 0.21 -13.30
N MET A 38 1.57 -0.48 -12.31
CA MET A 38 0.12 -0.72 -12.27
C MET A 38 -0.67 0.58 -12.32
N SER A 39 -0.34 1.54 -11.44
CA SER A 39 -1.01 2.84 -11.42
C SER A 39 -0.88 3.60 -12.75
N THR A 40 0.29 3.53 -13.39
CA THR A 40 0.52 4.14 -14.71
C THR A 40 -0.36 3.48 -15.78
N VAL A 41 -0.41 2.15 -15.81
CA VAL A 41 -1.26 1.38 -16.74
C VAL A 41 -2.73 1.75 -16.52
N ASP A 42 -3.22 1.78 -15.29
CA ASP A 42 -4.60 2.13 -14.96
C ASP A 42 -4.98 3.52 -15.49
N VAL A 43 -4.12 4.53 -15.28
CA VAL A 43 -4.33 5.90 -15.77
C VAL A 43 -4.30 5.96 -17.29
N MET A 44 -3.32 5.32 -17.94
CA MET A 44 -3.22 5.29 -19.40
C MET A 44 -4.45 4.64 -20.03
N MET A 45 -4.91 3.54 -19.46
CA MET A 45 -6.05 2.80 -19.98
C MET A 45 -7.37 3.54 -19.75
N SER A 46 -7.56 4.17 -18.61
CA SER A 46 -8.70 5.05 -18.35
C SER A 46 -8.74 6.22 -19.35
N GLY A 47 -7.59 6.81 -19.66
CA GLY A 47 -7.49 7.90 -20.65
C GLY A 47 -7.80 7.48 -22.09
N HIS A 48 -7.57 6.20 -22.42
CA HIS A 48 -7.94 5.65 -23.75
C HIS A 48 -9.44 5.34 -23.84
N ALA A 49 -10.11 5.06 -22.73
CA ALA A 49 -11.55 4.78 -22.72
C ALA A 49 -12.36 6.06 -23.01
N SER A 50 -12.23 7.08 -22.18
CA SER A 50 -12.82 8.41 -22.42
C SER A 50 -12.22 9.48 -21.50
N ALA A 51 -12.34 10.76 -21.90
CA ALA A 51 -11.97 11.88 -21.04
C ALA A 51 -12.81 11.94 -19.75
N THR A 52 -14.08 11.52 -19.81
CA THR A 52 -14.99 11.46 -18.67
C THR A 52 -14.56 10.38 -17.68
N ASP A 53 -14.14 9.22 -18.17
CA ASP A 53 -13.67 8.11 -17.31
C ASP A 53 -12.35 8.47 -16.62
N LEU A 54 -11.43 9.10 -17.34
CA LEU A 54 -10.20 9.61 -16.75
C LEU A 54 -10.48 10.64 -15.66
N ALA A 55 -11.40 11.57 -15.92
CA ALA A 55 -11.83 12.56 -14.91
C ALA A 55 -12.48 11.86 -13.71
N ALA A 56 -13.33 10.86 -13.94
CA ALA A 56 -14.00 10.11 -12.88
C ALA A 56 -13.03 9.36 -11.99
N VAL A 57 -12.04 8.66 -12.57
CA VAL A 57 -10.98 7.97 -11.82
C VAL A 57 -10.13 8.97 -11.04
N SER A 58 -9.77 10.11 -11.64
CA SER A 58 -8.95 11.14 -10.99
C SER A 58 -9.67 11.78 -9.79
N VAL A 59 -10.95 12.12 -9.95
CA VAL A 59 -11.78 12.64 -8.87
C VAL A 59 -11.99 11.58 -7.78
N GLY A 60 -12.24 10.34 -8.16
CA GLY A 60 -12.33 9.23 -7.22
C GLY A 60 -11.05 9.02 -6.45
N ALA A 61 -9.89 9.05 -7.12
CA ALA A 61 -8.59 8.89 -6.50
C ALA A 61 -8.31 9.96 -5.42
N SER A 62 -8.77 11.19 -5.62
CA SER A 62 -8.62 12.26 -4.64
C SER A 62 -9.28 11.97 -3.29
N LEU A 63 -10.26 11.08 -3.25
CA LEU A 63 -10.95 10.68 -2.01
C LEU A 63 -10.33 9.44 -1.36
N TRP A 64 -9.99 8.41 -2.12
CA TRP A 64 -9.51 7.17 -1.50
C TRP A 64 -7.99 7.16 -1.23
N VAL A 65 -7.19 7.90 -2.01
CA VAL A 65 -5.72 7.94 -1.83
C VAL A 65 -5.32 8.49 -0.45
N PRO A 66 -5.89 9.58 0.08
CA PRO A 66 -5.59 10.03 1.44
C PRO A 66 -5.92 9.00 2.50
N LEU A 67 -7.03 8.26 2.38
CA LEU A 67 -7.38 7.18 3.30
C LEU A 67 -6.37 6.04 3.24
N MET A 68 -5.94 5.67 2.04
CA MET A 68 -4.91 4.66 1.84
C MET A 68 -3.57 5.10 2.44
N LEU A 69 -3.16 6.36 2.26
CA LEU A 69 -1.91 6.89 2.83
C LEU A 69 -1.96 6.89 4.36
N PHE A 70 -3.08 7.30 4.95
CA PHE A 70 -3.28 7.25 6.39
C PHE A 70 -3.18 5.82 6.94
N MET A 71 -3.87 4.89 6.30
CA MET A 71 -3.85 3.47 6.65
C MET A 71 -2.44 2.88 6.52
N THR A 72 -1.77 3.13 5.41
CA THR A 72 -0.40 2.65 5.15
C THR A 72 0.57 3.23 6.17
N GLY A 73 0.51 4.54 6.44
CA GLY A 73 1.37 5.19 7.42
C GLY A 73 1.18 4.64 8.84
N THR A 74 -0.06 4.39 9.24
CA THR A 74 -0.36 3.78 10.55
C THR A 74 0.20 2.36 10.65
N LEU A 75 0.01 1.54 9.61
CA LEU A 75 0.44 0.14 9.60
C LEU A 75 1.96 -0.02 9.41
N MET A 76 2.64 0.97 8.85
CA MET A 76 4.11 0.99 8.79
C MET A 76 4.77 0.92 10.18
N GLY A 77 4.07 1.36 11.23
CA GLY A 77 4.54 1.22 12.62
C GLY A 77 4.79 -0.24 13.07
N VAL A 78 4.20 -1.21 12.39
CA VAL A 78 4.41 -2.65 12.68
C VAL A 78 5.86 -3.07 12.38
N THR A 79 6.46 -2.54 11.33
CA THR A 79 7.84 -2.88 10.92
C THR A 79 8.86 -2.65 12.03
N PRO A 80 8.99 -1.45 12.66
CA PRO A 80 9.96 -1.24 13.72
C PRO A 80 9.64 -2.04 14.99
N ILE A 81 8.36 -2.27 15.31
CA ILE A 81 7.95 -3.07 16.47
C ILE A 81 8.45 -4.52 16.31
N VAL A 82 8.21 -5.11 15.15
CA VAL A 82 8.66 -6.48 14.84
C VAL A 82 10.18 -6.56 14.79
N ALA A 83 10.85 -5.57 14.15
CA ALA A 83 12.31 -5.53 14.09
C ALA A 83 12.96 -5.43 15.48
N GLN A 84 12.38 -4.64 16.40
CA GLN A 84 12.84 -4.55 17.78
C GLN A 84 12.68 -5.89 18.54
N HIS A 85 11.56 -6.59 18.37
CA HIS A 85 11.37 -7.90 18.98
C HIS A 85 12.36 -8.95 18.43
N MET A 86 12.61 -8.91 17.11
CA MET A 86 13.62 -9.76 16.47
C MET A 86 15.03 -9.47 17.00
N GLY A 87 15.43 -8.20 17.07
CA GLY A 87 16.74 -7.80 17.60
C GLY A 87 16.93 -8.12 19.08
N ALA A 88 15.85 -8.03 19.87
CA ALA A 88 15.84 -8.39 21.30
C ALA A 88 15.68 -9.90 21.55
N GLN A 89 15.65 -10.76 20.52
CA GLN A 89 15.43 -12.21 20.59
C GLN A 89 14.11 -12.60 21.31
N ARG A 90 13.11 -11.70 21.31
CA ARG A 90 11.80 -11.91 21.94
C ARG A 90 10.78 -12.42 20.91
N HIS A 91 11.04 -13.59 20.32
CA HIS A 91 10.21 -14.15 19.26
C HIS A 91 8.76 -14.42 19.68
N GLU A 92 8.54 -14.72 20.98
CA GLU A 92 7.18 -14.93 21.54
C GLU A 92 6.30 -13.66 21.49
N ALA A 93 6.93 -12.47 21.54
CA ALA A 93 6.21 -11.20 21.48
C ALA A 93 5.76 -10.81 20.06
N ILE A 94 6.34 -11.43 19.04
CA ILE A 94 6.03 -11.12 17.62
C ILE A 94 4.59 -11.53 17.28
N ARG A 95 4.20 -12.76 17.66
CA ARG A 95 2.87 -13.28 17.34
C ARG A 95 1.73 -12.42 17.88
N PRO A 96 1.70 -12.03 19.17
CA PRO A 96 0.66 -11.12 19.69
C PRO A 96 0.67 -9.75 18.98
N SER A 97 1.85 -9.18 18.72
CA SER A 97 1.98 -7.89 18.03
C SER A 97 1.39 -7.93 16.62
N VAL A 98 1.64 -9.01 15.87
CA VAL A 98 1.07 -9.20 14.52
C VAL A 98 -0.44 -9.38 14.59
N HIS A 99 -0.97 -10.16 15.55
CA HIS A 99 -2.42 -10.29 15.71
C HIS A 99 -3.09 -8.94 16.01
N GLN A 100 -2.50 -8.13 16.88
CA GLN A 100 -3.01 -6.77 17.16
C GLN A 100 -2.96 -5.90 15.90
N ALA A 101 -1.88 -5.95 15.14
CA ALA A 101 -1.74 -5.23 13.88
C ALA A 101 -2.81 -5.64 12.85
N LEU A 102 -3.16 -6.94 12.76
CA LEU A 102 -4.22 -7.43 11.88
C LEU A 102 -5.61 -6.92 12.30
N TRP A 103 -5.90 -6.86 13.61
CA TRP A 103 -7.15 -6.27 14.09
C TRP A 103 -7.24 -4.77 13.79
N VAL A 104 -6.14 -4.03 14.01
CA VAL A 104 -6.05 -2.61 13.66
C VAL A 104 -6.22 -2.43 12.14
N ALA A 105 -5.58 -3.26 11.32
CA ALA A 105 -5.71 -3.23 9.87
C ALA A 105 -7.15 -3.48 9.43
N LEU A 106 -7.81 -4.50 10.00
CA LEU A 106 -9.21 -4.79 9.69
C LEU A 106 -10.13 -3.62 10.07
N ALA A 107 -9.93 -3.05 11.27
CA ALA A 107 -10.70 -1.88 11.71
C ALA A 107 -10.51 -0.68 10.78
N LEU A 108 -9.26 -0.35 10.43
CA LEU A 108 -8.94 0.75 9.50
C LEU A 108 -9.52 0.49 8.10
N GLY A 109 -9.43 -0.73 7.61
CA GLY A 109 -10.00 -1.13 6.32
C GLY A 109 -11.53 -1.00 6.30
N LEU A 110 -12.20 -1.45 7.37
CA LEU A 110 -13.66 -1.33 7.50
C LEU A 110 -14.09 0.13 7.66
N ILE A 111 -13.38 0.92 8.45
CA ILE A 111 -13.64 2.38 8.57
C ILE A 111 -13.49 3.04 7.21
N SER A 112 -12.42 2.75 6.48
CA SER A 112 -12.21 3.29 5.13
C SER A 112 -13.30 2.87 4.15
N PHE A 113 -13.73 1.60 4.21
CA PHE A 113 -14.88 1.11 3.44
C PHE A 113 -16.15 1.91 3.75
N LEU A 114 -16.49 2.10 5.03
CA LEU A 114 -17.68 2.85 5.44
C LEU A 114 -17.59 4.32 5.05
N LEU A 115 -16.44 4.95 5.25
CA LEU A 115 -16.24 6.36 4.85
C LEU A 115 -16.45 6.53 3.35
N ILE A 116 -15.83 5.72 2.50
CA ILE A 116 -16.02 5.80 1.06
C ILE A 116 -17.47 5.50 0.70
N ARG A 117 -18.07 4.46 1.28
CA ARG A 117 -19.43 4.02 0.93
C ARG A 117 -20.50 5.07 1.25
N PHE A 118 -20.36 5.80 2.34
CA PHE A 118 -21.38 6.74 2.83
C PHE A 118 -21.07 8.20 2.56
N LEU A 119 -19.78 8.61 2.47
CA LEU A 119 -19.41 10.01 2.29
C LEU A 119 -19.22 10.43 0.83
N THR A 120 -19.06 9.50 -0.11
CA THR A 120 -18.83 9.83 -1.53
C THR A 120 -19.93 10.72 -2.09
N VAL A 121 -21.19 10.32 -1.94
CA VAL A 121 -22.33 11.06 -2.50
C VAL A 121 -22.49 12.46 -1.88
N PRO A 122 -22.50 12.62 -0.53
CA PRO A 122 -22.53 13.94 0.09
C PRO A 122 -21.38 14.85 -0.34
N ILE A 123 -20.17 14.32 -0.45
CA ILE A 123 -19.00 15.12 -0.86
C ILE A 123 -19.16 15.61 -2.30
N PHE A 124 -19.56 14.75 -3.24
CA PHE A 124 -19.72 15.14 -4.65
C PHE A 124 -20.84 16.16 -4.85
N THR A 125 -21.92 16.06 -4.08
CA THR A 125 -22.98 17.08 -4.12
C THR A 125 -22.48 18.44 -3.62
N HIS A 126 -21.68 18.48 -2.57
CA HIS A 126 -21.10 19.74 -2.07
C HIS A 126 -20.03 20.34 -3.01
N MET A 127 -19.26 19.50 -3.70
CA MET A 127 -18.22 19.94 -4.62
C MET A 127 -18.75 20.34 -6.00
N SER A 128 -20.06 20.24 -6.25
CA SER A 128 -20.68 20.55 -7.55
C SER A 128 -20.01 19.82 -8.73
N VAL A 129 -19.63 18.56 -8.52
CA VAL A 129 -19.04 17.72 -9.57
C VAL A 129 -20.08 17.48 -10.67
N PRO A 130 -19.73 17.59 -11.96
CA PRO A 130 -20.64 17.29 -13.06
C PRO A 130 -21.27 15.90 -12.92
N SER A 131 -22.58 15.78 -13.14
CA SER A 131 -23.36 14.56 -12.88
C SER A 131 -22.80 13.30 -13.57
N ALA A 132 -22.32 13.43 -14.80
CA ALA A 132 -21.70 12.33 -15.54
C ALA A 132 -20.44 11.79 -14.83
N VAL A 133 -19.55 12.70 -14.39
CA VAL A 133 -18.33 12.34 -13.65
C VAL A 133 -18.68 11.79 -12.27
N ALA A 134 -19.62 12.42 -11.55
CA ALA A 134 -20.03 12.00 -10.22
C ALA A 134 -20.60 10.57 -10.20
N THR A 135 -21.42 10.20 -11.18
CA THR A 135 -22.00 8.85 -11.28
C THR A 135 -20.93 7.80 -11.50
N THR A 136 -20.04 8.00 -12.47
CA THR A 136 -18.93 7.07 -12.77
C THR A 136 -17.96 6.99 -11.61
N SER A 137 -17.57 8.13 -11.01
CA SER A 137 -16.69 8.16 -9.82
C SER A 137 -17.31 7.42 -8.63
N THR A 138 -18.62 7.56 -8.40
CA THR A 138 -19.30 6.88 -7.30
C THR A 138 -19.27 5.36 -7.48
N SER A 139 -19.54 4.87 -8.69
CA SER A 139 -19.47 3.45 -9.02
C SER A 139 -18.05 2.91 -8.83
N TYR A 140 -17.05 3.62 -9.32
CA TYR A 140 -15.63 3.31 -9.14
C TYR A 140 -15.26 3.24 -7.66
N LEU A 141 -15.59 4.28 -6.88
CA LEU A 141 -15.27 4.34 -5.45
C LEU A 141 -15.95 3.25 -4.65
N HIS A 142 -17.19 2.88 -4.98
CA HIS A 142 -17.87 1.78 -4.32
C HIS A 142 -17.17 0.44 -4.60
N ALA A 143 -16.65 0.20 -5.81
CA ALA A 143 -15.85 -0.98 -6.12
C ALA A 143 -14.53 -0.97 -5.34
N VAL A 144 -13.80 0.16 -5.32
CA VAL A 144 -12.56 0.33 -4.55
C VAL A 144 -12.80 0.10 -3.05
N ALA A 145 -13.90 0.59 -2.50
CA ALA A 145 -14.23 0.45 -1.09
C ALA A 145 -14.22 -1.01 -0.63
N PHE A 146 -14.80 -1.93 -1.42
CA PHE A 146 -14.77 -3.37 -1.09
C PHE A 146 -13.35 -3.94 -0.97
N GLY A 147 -12.40 -3.39 -1.69
CA GLY A 147 -10.99 -3.78 -1.61
C GLY A 147 -10.26 -3.26 -0.36
N MET A 148 -10.75 -2.20 0.29
CA MET A 148 -10.01 -1.53 1.38
C MET A 148 -9.65 -2.44 2.57
N PRO A 149 -10.55 -3.33 3.07
CA PRO A 149 -10.18 -4.26 4.14
C PRO A 149 -9.06 -5.24 3.73
N ALA A 150 -9.09 -5.73 2.50
CA ALA A 150 -8.07 -6.64 1.99
C ALA A 150 -6.72 -5.93 1.82
N VAL A 151 -6.73 -4.70 1.31
CA VAL A 151 -5.53 -3.85 1.18
C VAL A 151 -4.93 -3.55 2.55
N ALA A 152 -5.75 -3.25 3.56
CA ALA A 152 -5.30 -3.02 4.93
C ALA A 152 -4.58 -4.25 5.52
N LEU A 153 -5.18 -5.43 5.39
CA LEU A 153 -4.58 -6.68 5.84
C LEU A 153 -3.26 -6.97 5.10
N TYR A 154 -3.23 -6.75 3.78
CA TYR A 154 -2.01 -6.87 2.98
C TYR A 154 -0.90 -5.94 3.50
N GLN A 155 -1.22 -4.68 3.80
CA GLN A 155 -0.24 -3.71 4.31
C GLN A 155 0.32 -4.12 5.68
N ALA A 156 -0.51 -4.65 6.59
CA ALA A 156 -0.06 -5.16 7.89
C ALA A 156 0.89 -6.37 7.73
N LEU A 157 0.54 -7.32 6.85
CA LEU A 157 1.38 -8.49 6.57
C LEU A 157 2.68 -8.12 5.86
N ARG A 158 2.63 -7.14 4.97
CA ARG A 158 3.82 -6.58 4.33
C ARG A 158 4.74 -5.93 5.36
N ALA A 159 4.21 -5.06 6.23
CA ALA A 159 4.97 -4.42 7.27
C ALA A 159 5.61 -5.44 8.25
N PHE A 160 4.90 -6.52 8.56
CA PHE A 160 5.46 -7.65 9.30
C PHE A 160 6.62 -8.32 8.55
N SER A 161 6.44 -8.64 7.26
CA SER A 161 7.47 -9.27 6.42
C SER A 161 8.72 -8.40 6.32
N ASP A 162 8.55 -7.08 6.19
CA ASP A 162 9.65 -6.13 6.18
C ASP A 162 10.37 -6.10 7.54
N GLY A 163 9.61 -6.19 8.65
CA GLY A 163 10.15 -6.22 10.02
C GLY A 163 11.01 -7.45 10.35
N ILE A 164 10.72 -8.60 9.72
CA ILE A 164 11.56 -9.82 9.82
C ILE A 164 12.63 -9.92 8.72
N ASN A 165 12.89 -8.82 7.99
CA ASN A 165 13.82 -8.77 6.85
C ASN A 165 13.48 -9.73 5.69
N HIS A 166 12.20 -10.09 5.52
CA HIS A 166 11.73 -11.00 4.47
C HIS A 166 10.96 -10.23 3.39
N THR A 167 11.66 -9.47 2.56
CA THR A 167 11.08 -8.51 1.60
C THR A 167 10.64 -9.13 0.27
N ARG A 168 11.09 -10.36 -0.05
CA ARG A 168 10.80 -11.06 -1.31
C ARG A 168 9.31 -11.34 -1.55
N PRO A 169 8.50 -11.75 -0.55
CA PRO A 169 7.07 -11.99 -0.77
C PRO A 169 6.33 -10.77 -1.31
N ALA A 170 6.64 -9.58 -0.80
CA ALA A 170 6.04 -8.33 -1.27
C ALA A 170 6.34 -8.07 -2.76
N LEU A 171 7.57 -8.35 -3.20
CA LEU A 171 7.96 -8.26 -4.61
C LEU A 171 7.14 -9.22 -5.49
N TRP A 172 7.06 -10.50 -5.11
CA TRP A 172 6.34 -11.49 -5.89
C TRP A 172 4.84 -11.18 -5.99
N ILE A 173 4.22 -10.78 -4.88
CA ILE A 173 2.80 -10.38 -4.86
C ILE A 173 2.58 -9.17 -5.78
N SER A 174 3.46 -8.16 -5.74
CA SER A 174 3.35 -6.98 -6.60
C SER A 174 3.55 -7.32 -8.09
N LEU A 175 4.47 -8.22 -8.42
CA LEU A 175 4.69 -8.67 -9.80
C LEU A 175 3.51 -9.49 -10.34
N ILE A 176 2.95 -10.39 -9.52
CA ILE A 176 1.73 -11.15 -9.86
C ILE A 176 0.56 -10.17 -10.04
N GLY A 177 0.42 -9.21 -9.12
CA GLY A 177 -0.60 -8.17 -9.23
C GLY A 177 -0.50 -7.39 -10.55
N LEU A 178 0.71 -6.96 -10.94
CA LEU A 178 0.94 -6.28 -12.21
C LEU A 178 0.60 -7.19 -13.42
N ALA A 179 1.03 -8.45 -13.38
CA ALA A 179 0.76 -9.41 -14.46
C ALA A 179 -0.74 -9.71 -14.63
N VAL A 180 -1.53 -9.64 -13.55
CA VAL A 180 -2.99 -9.82 -13.59
C VAL A 180 -3.69 -8.51 -13.97
N ASN A 181 -3.19 -7.36 -13.49
CA ASN A 181 -3.78 -6.05 -13.75
C ASN A 181 -3.84 -5.73 -15.25
N ILE A 182 -2.76 -5.97 -16.01
CA ILE A 182 -2.70 -5.67 -17.44
C ILE A 182 -3.80 -6.39 -18.24
N PRO A 183 -3.95 -7.74 -18.21
CA PRO A 183 -4.99 -8.42 -18.96
C PRO A 183 -6.40 -8.13 -18.44
N CYS A 184 -6.59 -7.89 -17.13
CA CYS A 184 -7.88 -7.48 -16.59
C CYS A 184 -8.32 -6.13 -17.17
N ASN A 185 -7.44 -5.15 -17.18
CA ASN A 185 -7.73 -3.85 -17.77
C ASN A 185 -7.99 -3.93 -19.28
N LEU A 186 -7.19 -4.69 -20.03
CA LEU A 186 -7.43 -4.94 -21.46
C LEU A 186 -8.79 -5.60 -21.72
N SER A 187 -9.18 -6.56 -20.91
CA SER A 187 -10.48 -7.21 -21.01
C SER A 187 -11.64 -6.24 -20.76
N LEU A 188 -11.50 -5.32 -19.79
CA LEU A 188 -12.52 -4.32 -19.48
C LEU A 188 -12.70 -3.27 -20.58
N ILE A 189 -11.65 -2.91 -21.31
CA ILE A 189 -11.74 -1.98 -22.44
C ILE A 189 -12.43 -2.62 -23.66
N HIS A 190 -12.31 -3.94 -23.82
CA HIS A 190 -12.94 -4.67 -24.92
C HIS A 190 -14.42 -4.94 -24.72
N ILE A 191 -14.93 -4.81 -23.50
CA ILE A 191 -16.35 -4.98 -23.13
C ILE A 191 -17.06 -3.63 -23.11
#